data_b749daf6826a673a34e345c18c3ebab5
#
_entry.id   b749daf6826a673a34e345c18c3ebab5
#
_cell.length_a   1.000
_cell.length_b   1.000
_cell.length_c   1.000
_cell.angle_alpha   90.00
_cell.angle_beta   90.00
_cell.angle_gamma   90.00
#
_symmetry.space_group_name_H-M   'P 1'
#
loop_
_entity.id
_entity.type
_entity.pdbx_description
1 polymer ?
#
loop_
_entity_poly.entity_id
_entity_poly.type
_entity_poly.pdbx_seq_one_letter_code
_entity_poly.pdbx_strand_id
1 'polypeptide(L)'
;SSAASDVYKRQPRYSALLVRGITIGPSPFWMQQRLQRAGMRPINNIVDITNYVMLELGQPLHAFDYQALCQRAAGETPEIFVRCAVNGEVMTTLDGEERKLDEQMLMITDEAGLIAIAGVMGGEETEVGNETKDVLLESANFDFLNNRRTSQLLKLKTEASERFGKRLNADGTMTAALRAAELCVSIAGGTLELQAADLYPGKLADESVELDLEYLERVLGIKVEKNEVNRILEALEFTVQNKTDQLLEVTVPHHRLDIAIPADLVEEIARVYGYNRMPSTLIRDALPPQRENFQLQGVEAIRDILVASGTVSYTHLRAHETAQY
;
A
#
# COMPACT_ATOMS: atom_id res chain seq x y z
N SER A 1 -12.07 22.14 -14.74
CA SER A 1 -13.21 21.27 -14.98
C SER A 1 -13.23 20.14 -13.93
N SER A 2 -14.40 19.65 -13.53
CA SER A 2 -14.59 18.66 -12.47
C SER A 2 -13.83 17.33 -12.71
N ALA A 3 -13.73 16.88 -13.95
CA ALA A 3 -13.07 15.62 -14.30
C ALA A 3 -11.57 15.59 -13.99
N ALA A 4 -10.83 16.67 -14.26
CA ALA A 4 -9.40 16.76 -13.93
C ALA A 4 -9.17 16.73 -12.41
N SER A 5 -10.04 17.38 -11.62
CA SER A 5 -9.94 17.37 -10.15
C SER A 5 -10.18 15.98 -9.54
N ASP A 6 -11.01 15.16 -10.19
CA ASP A 6 -11.30 13.80 -9.71
C ASP A 6 -10.16 12.81 -10.03
N VAL A 7 -9.46 13.00 -11.14
CA VAL A 7 -8.26 12.21 -11.48
C VAL A 7 -7.13 12.50 -10.49
N TYR A 8 -6.86 13.77 -10.15
CA TYR A 8 -5.83 14.13 -9.17
C TYR A 8 -6.11 13.56 -7.77
N LYS A 9 -7.38 13.40 -7.39
CA LYS A 9 -7.74 12.71 -6.13
C LYS A 9 -7.42 11.22 -6.16
N ARG A 10 -7.44 10.59 -7.34
CA ARG A 10 -7.21 9.15 -7.51
C ARG A 10 -5.74 8.80 -7.79
N GLN A 11 -4.91 9.81 -8.09
CA GLN A 11 -3.47 9.70 -8.30
C GLN A 11 -2.76 10.81 -7.52
N PRO A 12 -2.48 10.60 -6.22
CA PRO A 12 -1.83 11.60 -5.37
C PRO A 12 -0.44 12.02 -5.85
N ARG A 13 0.36 11.09 -6.39
CA ARG A 13 1.70 11.39 -6.92
C ARG A 13 2.06 10.49 -8.09
N TYR A 14 2.76 11.04 -9.06
CA TYR A 14 3.35 10.31 -10.17
C TYR A 14 4.77 10.79 -10.40
N SER A 15 5.73 9.89 -10.23
CA SER A 15 7.15 10.16 -10.45
C SER A 15 7.68 9.27 -11.57
N ALA A 16 8.46 9.82 -12.49
CA ALA A 16 9.09 9.06 -13.55
C ALA A 16 10.54 9.50 -13.76
N LEU A 17 11.42 8.52 -13.97
CA LEU A 17 12.85 8.70 -14.21
C LEU A 17 13.24 7.96 -15.49
N LEU A 18 14.03 8.60 -16.34
CA LEU A 18 14.53 8.01 -17.58
C LEU A 18 15.97 7.54 -17.39
N VAL A 19 16.23 6.25 -17.66
CA VAL A 19 17.57 5.66 -17.70
C VAL A 19 17.87 5.20 -19.12
N ARG A 20 18.95 5.74 -19.71
CA ARG A 20 19.34 5.47 -21.10
C ARG A 20 20.55 4.55 -21.20
N GLY A 21 20.62 3.83 -22.30
CA GLY A 21 21.78 3.02 -22.66
C GLY A 21 21.96 1.78 -21.78
N ILE A 22 20.86 1.20 -21.30
CA ILE A 22 20.87 -0.05 -20.54
C ILE A 22 21.12 -1.25 -21.44
N THR A 23 21.54 -2.34 -20.83
CA THR A 23 21.66 -3.65 -21.47
C THR A 23 20.81 -4.65 -20.71
N ILE A 24 19.83 -5.23 -21.39
CA ILE A 24 18.98 -6.29 -20.81
C ILE A 24 19.77 -7.58 -20.67
N GLY A 25 19.63 -8.22 -19.54
CA GLY A 25 20.30 -9.49 -19.23
C GLY A 25 19.79 -10.08 -17.92
N PRO A 26 20.36 -11.18 -17.45
CA PRO A 26 20.00 -11.74 -16.15
C PRO A 26 20.45 -10.78 -15.02
N SER A 27 19.63 -10.67 -13.99
CA SER A 27 20.00 -9.95 -12.77
C SER A 27 21.13 -10.68 -12.02
N PRO A 28 21.90 -10.00 -11.16
CA PRO A 28 22.94 -10.63 -10.37
C PRO A 28 22.39 -11.76 -9.47
N PHE A 29 23.19 -12.79 -9.25
CA PHE A 29 22.76 -13.98 -8.48
C PHE A 29 22.18 -13.64 -7.09
N TRP A 30 22.78 -12.65 -6.40
CA TRP A 30 22.28 -12.24 -5.08
C TRP A 30 20.84 -11.68 -5.12
N MET A 31 20.50 -10.96 -6.21
CA MET A 31 19.14 -10.41 -6.41
C MET A 31 18.17 -11.53 -6.76
N GLN A 32 18.53 -12.41 -7.71
CA GLN A 32 17.72 -13.58 -8.06
C GLN A 32 17.41 -14.43 -6.83
N GLN A 33 18.41 -14.69 -5.99
CA GLN A 33 18.24 -15.49 -4.77
C GLN A 33 17.28 -14.82 -3.78
N ARG A 34 17.37 -13.50 -3.60
CA ARG A 34 16.45 -12.75 -2.71
C ARG A 34 15.03 -12.77 -3.23
N LEU A 35 14.83 -12.54 -4.53
CA LEU A 35 13.52 -12.61 -5.17
C LEU A 35 12.89 -14.00 -5.03
N GLN A 36 13.65 -15.06 -5.32
CA GLN A 36 13.17 -16.44 -5.18
C GLN A 36 12.78 -16.78 -3.74
N ARG A 37 13.56 -16.35 -2.75
CA ARG A 37 13.22 -16.53 -1.33
C ARG A 37 11.96 -15.77 -0.90
N ALA A 38 11.64 -14.69 -1.59
CA ALA A 38 10.40 -13.92 -1.41
C ALA A 38 9.22 -14.48 -2.25
N GLY A 39 9.42 -15.59 -2.99
CA GLY A 39 8.39 -16.23 -3.81
C GLY A 39 8.24 -15.64 -5.22
N MET A 40 9.15 -14.77 -5.65
CA MET A 40 9.13 -14.15 -6.98
C MET A 40 10.10 -14.82 -7.93
N ARG A 41 9.66 -15.08 -9.17
CA ARG A 41 10.52 -15.65 -10.21
C ARG A 41 11.34 -14.53 -10.87
N PRO A 42 12.69 -14.63 -10.94
CA PRO A 42 13.51 -13.73 -11.73
C PRO A 42 13.17 -13.80 -13.22
N ILE A 43 13.21 -12.67 -13.92
CA ILE A 43 12.87 -12.54 -15.34
C ILE A 43 14.06 -11.96 -16.09
N ASN A 44 14.34 -10.68 -15.89
CA ASN A 44 15.50 -9.97 -16.41
C ASN A 44 15.91 -8.88 -15.40
N ASN A 45 17.10 -8.29 -15.62
CA ASN A 45 17.65 -7.32 -14.68
C ASN A 45 16.73 -6.11 -14.40
N ILE A 46 15.98 -5.60 -15.36
CA ILE A 46 15.11 -4.42 -15.17
C ILE A 46 13.86 -4.80 -14.38
N VAL A 47 13.16 -5.86 -14.79
CA VAL A 47 11.97 -6.35 -14.08
C VAL A 47 12.33 -6.81 -12.66
N ASP A 48 13.47 -7.45 -12.50
CA ASP A 48 13.95 -7.91 -11.20
C ASP A 48 14.31 -6.73 -10.28
N ILE A 49 14.86 -5.63 -10.83
CA ILE A 49 15.14 -4.40 -10.09
C ILE A 49 13.82 -3.79 -9.59
N THR A 50 12.81 -3.65 -10.44
CA THR A 50 11.51 -3.10 -10.01
C THR A 50 10.86 -3.95 -8.93
N ASN A 51 10.90 -5.27 -9.08
CA ASN A 51 10.42 -6.21 -8.08
C ASN A 51 11.23 -6.17 -6.79
N TYR A 52 12.55 -6.07 -6.89
CA TYR A 52 13.44 -5.98 -5.74
C TYR A 52 13.17 -4.71 -4.91
N VAL A 53 13.07 -3.55 -5.57
CA VAL A 53 12.77 -2.28 -4.88
C VAL A 53 11.38 -2.29 -4.27
N MET A 54 10.40 -2.91 -4.95
CA MET A 54 9.07 -3.11 -4.37
C MET A 54 9.12 -3.93 -3.08
N LEU A 55 9.95 -4.96 -3.00
CA LEU A 55 10.14 -5.74 -1.76
C LEU A 55 10.95 -4.98 -0.70
N GLU A 56 11.98 -4.21 -1.12
CA GLU A 56 12.86 -3.46 -0.23
C GLU A 56 12.15 -2.27 0.43
N LEU A 57 11.37 -1.50 -0.35
CA LEU A 57 10.76 -0.23 0.08
C LEU A 57 9.22 -0.26 0.16
N GLY A 58 8.59 -1.35 -0.24
CA GLY A 58 7.14 -1.47 -0.24
C GLY A 58 6.43 -0.72 -1.38
N GLN A 59 7.16 0.00 -2.24
CA GLN A 59 6.63 0.81 -3.33
C GLN A 59 6.72 0.03 -4.65
N PRO A 60 5.59 -0.34 -5.28
CA PRO A 60 5.62 -0.93 -6.62
C PRO A 60 6.09 0.08 -7.66
N LEU A 61 6.89 -0.42 -8.62
CA LEU A 61 7.36 0.33 -9.77
C LEU A 61 7.00 -0.40 -11.06
N HIS A 62 6.93 0.36 -12.14
CA HIS A 62 6.85 -0.17 -13.49
C HIS A 62 7.98 0.37 -14.36
N ALA A 63 8.40 -0.39 -15.35
CA ALA A 63 9.38 0.03 -16.33
C ALA A 63 8.77 -0.08 -17.73
N PHE A 64 8.70 1.03 -18.43
CA PHE A 64 8.27 1.08 -19.83
C PHE A 64 9.49 1.11 -20.74
N ASP A 65 9.40 0.44 -21.89
CA ASP A 65 10.32 0.66 -23.01
C ASP A 65 10.12 2.08 -23.55
N TYR A 66 11.12 2.94 -23.34
CA TYR A 66 11.01 4.34 -23.75
C TYR A 66 10.98 4.51 -25.26
N GLN A 67 11.61 3.63 -26.03
CA GLN A 67 11.57 3.68 -27.49
C GLN A 67 10.19 3.31 -28.00
N ALA A 68 9.51 2.34 -27.38
CA ALA A 68 8.13 2.01 -27.70
C ALA A 68 7.20 3.21 -27.44
N LEU A 69 7.37 3.90 -26.31
CA LEU A 69 6.62 5.14 -26.01
C LEU A 69 6.86 6.23 -27.06
N CYS A 70 8.13 6.47 -27.47
CA CYS A 70 8.46 7.44 -28.51
C CYS A 70 7.86 7.07 -29.88
N GLN A 71 7.80 5.79 -30.23
CA GLN A 71 7.16 5.34 -31.45
C GLN A 71 5.66 5.59 -31.44
N ARG A 72 5.00 5.38 -30.30
CA ARG A 72 3.57 5.66 -30.09
C ARG A 72 3.28 7.16 -30.12
N ALA A 73 4.21 8.00 -29.68
CA ALA A 73 4.16 9.46 -29.77
C ALA A 73 4.61 10.01 -31.15
N ALA A 74 4.60 9.18 -32.21
CA ALA A 74 5.02 9.54 -33.58
C ALA A 74 6.45 10.13 -33.67
N GLY A 75 7.35 9.78 -32.75
CA GLY A 75 8.74 10.22 -32.68
C GLY A 75 8.98 11.50 -31.87
N GLU A 76 7.94 12.06 -31.27
CA GLU A 76 8.05 13.16 -30.32
C GLU A 76 8.36 12.66 -28.89
N THR A 77 8.57 13.58 -27.96
CA THR A 77 8.70 13.24 -26.54
C THR A 77 7.35 12.73 -26.02
N PRO A 78 7.27 11.50 -25.52
CA PRO A 78 5.99 10.93 -25.08
C PRO A 78 5.45 11.67 -23.86
N GLU A 79 4.16 11.92 -23.87
CA GLU A 79 3.42 12.44 -22.73
C GLU A 79 2.61 11.32 -22.07
N ILE A 80 2.64 11.25 -20.74
CA ILE A 80 1.89 10.25 -19.99
C ILE A 80 0.73 10.94 -19.29
N PHE A 81 -0.47 10.38 -19.50
CA PHE A 81 -1.70 10.85 -18.89
C PHE A 81 -2.30 9.76 -18.01
N VAL A 82 -2.87 10.15 -16.89
CA VAL A 82 -3.68 9.24 -16.08
C VAL A 82 -5.13 9.67 -16.19
N ARG A 83 -6.00 8.73 -16.58
CA ARG A 83 -7.43 8.96 -16.73
C ARG A 83 -8.24 7.73 -16.38
N CYS A 84 -9.51 7.86 -16.18
CA CYS A 84 -10.39 6.72 -16.15
C CYS A 84 -10.55 6.10 -17.55
N ALA A 85 -10.79 4.80 -17.60
CA ALA A 85 -11.13 4.13 -18.84
C ALA A 85 -12.45 4.66 -19.42
N VAL A 86 -12.61 4.53 -20.72
CA VAL A 86 -13.91 4.71 -21.39
C VAL A 86 -14.62 3.35 -21.39
N ASN A 87 -15.92 3.37 -21.14
CA ASN A 87 -16.68 2.12 -21.08
C ASN A 87 -16.53 1.29 -22.36
N GLY A 88 -16.10 0.04 -22.20
CA GLY A 88 -15.88 -0.87 -23.30
C GLY A 88 -14.50 -0.77 -23.96
N GLU A 89 -13.61 0.10 -23.49
CA GLU A 89 -12.18 0.03 -23.88
C GLU A 89 -11.62 -1.35 -23.55
N VAL A 90 -10.70 -1.79 -24.37
CA VAL A 90 -10.04 -3.10 -24.25
C VAL A 90 -8.54 -2.89 -24.28
N MET A 91 -7.81 -3.67 -23.50
CA MET A 91 -6.36 -3.63 -23.42
C MET A 91 -5.79 -5.04 -23.25
N THR A 92 -4.73 -5.36 -23.98
CA THR A 92 -3.92 -6.56 -23.74
C THR A 92 -2.87 -6.26 -22.67
N THR A 93 -2.90 -7.05 -21.61
CA THR A 93 -1.97 -6.92 -20.48
C THR A 93 -0.74 -7.81 -20.65
N LEU A 94 0.31 -7.61 -19.84
CA LEU A 94 1.60 -8.34 -19.89
C LEU A 94 1.49 -9.87 -19.81
N ASP A 95 0.36 -10.41 -19.36
CA ASP A 95 0.07 -11.84 -19.35
C ASP A 95 -0.55 -12.35 -20.66
N GLY A 96 -0.67 -11.48 -21.68
CA GLY A 96 -1.23 -11.80 -22.99
C GLY A 96 -2.77 -11.87 -23.03
N GLU A 97 -3.44 -11.51 -21.94
CA GLU A 97 -4.89 -11.57 -21.82
C GLU A 97 -5.55 -10.25 -22.21
N GLU A 98 -6.61 -10.33 -23.02
CA GLU A 98 -7.43 -9.19 -23.38
C GLU A 98 -8.42 -8.85 -22.25
N ARG A 99 -8.38 -7.62 -21.76
CA ARG A 99 -9.17 -7.14 -20.64
C ARG A 99 -10.16 -6.09 -21.07
N LYS A 100 -11.44 -6.32 -20.79
CA LYS A 100 -12.49 -5.30 -20.94
C LYS A 100 -12.48 -4.38 -19.72
N LEU A 101 -12.47 -3.09 -19.98
CA LEU A 101 -12.32 -2.07 -18.96
C LEU A 101 -13.67 -1.43 -18.62
N ASP A 102 -13.80 -1.02 -17.38
CA ASP A 102 -14.93 -0.29 -16.82
C ASP A 102 -14.54 1.18 -16.60
N GLU A 103 -15.48 2.10 -16.76
CA GLU A 103 -15.28 3.55 -16.63
C GLU A 103 -14.74 4.02 -15.27
N GLN A 104 -14.79 3.18 -14.26
CA GLN A 104 -14.23 3.50 -12.95
C GLN A 104 -12.76 3.11 -12.82
N MET A 105 -12.23 2.30 -13.73
CA MET A 105 -10.84 1.85 -13.69
C MET A 105 -9.89 2.99 -14.08
N LEU A 106 -8.84 3.16 -13.28
CA LEU A 106 -7.81 4.15 -13.55
C LEU A 106 -6.77 3.56 -14.49
N MET A 107 -6.48 4.30 -15.55
CA MET A 107 -5.58 3.87 -16.62
C MET A 107 -4.42 4.85 -16.76
N ILE A 108 -3.26 4.32 -17.13
CA ILE A 108 -2.13 5.10 -17.62
C ILE A 108 -2.18 5.04 -19.14
N THR A 109 -2.09 6.20 -19.77
CA THR A 109 -2.23 6.37 -21.22
C THR A 109 -1.13 7.27 -21.77
N ASP A 110 -0.86 7.14 -23.04
CA ASP A 110 -0.10 8.11 -23.84
C ASP A 110 -0.99 8.72 -24.94
N GLU A 111 -0.40 9.37 -25.93
CA GLU A 111 -1.11 9.98 -27.05
C GLU A 111 -1.82 8.94 -27.94
N ALA A 112 -1.28 7.72 -28.02
CA ALA A 112 -1.84 6.65 -28.82
C ALA A 112 -2.93 5.84 -28.09
N GLY A 113 -3.00 5.92 -26.76
CA GLY A 113 -4.02 5.23 -25.97
C GLY A 113 -3.53 4.57 -24.68
N LEU A 114 -4.06 3.41 -24.37
CA LEU A 114 -3.79 2.70 -23.11
C LEU A 114 -2.38 2.09 -23.08
N ILE A 115 -1.66 2.25 -21.97
CA ILE A 115 -0.33 1.62 -21.74
C ILE A 115 -0.26 0.81 -20.47
N ALA A 116 -1.11 1.09 -19.46
CA ALA A 116 -1.19 0.27 -18.25
C ALA A 116 -2.53 0.43 -17.52
N ILE A 117 -2.90 -0.59 -16.76
CA ILE A 117 -3.94 -0.51 -15.72
C ILE A 117 -3.25 -0.03 -14.45
N ALA A 118 -3.55 1.20 -14.03
CA ALA A 118 -2.84 1.90 -12.96
C ALA A 118 -2.74 1.07 -11.67
N GLY A 119 -1.52 0.75 -11.26
CA GLY A 119 -1.22 -0.02 -10.05
C GLY A 119 -1.65 -1.50 -10.07
N VAL A 120 -2.09 -2.02 -11.21
CA VAL A 120 -2.49 -3.43 -11.34
C VAL A 120 -1.56 -4.18 -12.29
N MET A 121 -1.49 -3.80 -13.58
CA MET A 121 -0.64 -4.47 -14.55
C MET A 121 -0.35 -3.57 -15.76
N GLY A 122 0.87 -3.65 -16.28
CA GLY A 122 1.29 -2.99 -17.52
C GLY A 122 0.65 -3.59 -18.78
N GLY A 123 0.72 -2.87 -19.89
CA GLY A 123 0.33 -3.33 -21.19
C GLY A 123 1.47 -3.98 -21.96
N GLU A 124 1.12 -4.88 -22.87
CA GLU A 124 2.07 -5.63 -23.68
C GLU A 124 2.88 -4.72 -24.63
N GLU A 125 2.25 -3.68 -25.20
CA GLU A 125 2.85 -2.84 -26.24
C GLU A 125 4.05 -1.98 -25.77
N THR A 126 4.20 -1.79 -24.46
CA THR A 126 5.28 -0.99 -23.86
C THR A 126 6.17 -1.81 -22.92
N GLU A 127 6.11 -3.14 -23.07
CA GLU A 127 6.91 -4.09 -22.28
C GLU A 127 8.42 -3.93 -22.54
N VAL A 128 9.22 -4.08 -21.49
CA VAL A 128 10.68 -4.13 -21.58
C VAL A 128 11.11 -5.47 -22.15
N GLY A 129 11.60 -5.44 -23.39
CA GLY A 129 12.11 -6.61 -24.12
C GLY A 129 13.64 -6.69 -24.19
N ASN A 130 14.16 -7.72 -24.86
CA ASN A 130 15.60 -7.94 -24.99
C ASN A 130 16.34 -6.82 -25.75
N GLU A 131 15.65 -6.10 -26.62
CA GLU A 131 16.22 -5.02 -27.45
C GLU A 131 16.09 -3.64 -26.82
N THR A 132 15.42 -3.53 -25.67
CA THR A 132 15.23 -2.27 -24.95
C THR A 132 16.57 -1.67 -24.54
N LYS A 133 16.79 -0.39 -24.87
CA LYS A 133 17.98 0.39 -24.53
C LYS A 133 17.72 1.50 -23.52
N ASP A 134 16.52 2.04 -23.54
CA ASP A 134 16.13 3.15 -22.68
C ASP A 134 14.85 2.75 -21.94
N VAL A 135 14.82 2.96 -20.62
CA VAL A 135 13.66 2.64 -19.79
C VAL A 135 13.15 3.85 -19.06
N LEU A 136 11.83 4.04 -19.09
CA LEU A 136 11.15 4.98 -18.22
C LEU A 136 10.67 4.22 -16.97
N LEU A 137 11.28 4.54 -15.85
CA LEU A 137 10.90 3.99 -14.54
C LEU A 137 9.74 4.82 -13.98
N GLU A 138 8.59 4.19 -13.78
CA GLU A 138 7.44 4.77 -13.12
C GLU A 138 7.43 4.36 -11.65
N SER A 139 7.21 5.34 -10.79
CA SER A 139 6.85 5.15 -9.38
C SER A 139 5.71 6.09 -9.05
N ALA A 140 4.53 5.55 -8.81
CA ALA A 140 3.33 6.33 -8.62
C ALA A 140 2.57 5.93 -7.36
N ASN A 141 1.64 6.76 -6.95
CA ASN A 141 0.69 6.46 -5.89
C ASN A 141 -0.73 6.59 -6.44
N PHE A 142 -1.55 5.57 -6.21
CA PHE A 142 -2.91 5.48 -6.71
C PHE A 142 -3.91 5.29 -5.57
N ASP A 143 -5.15 5.72 -5.79
CA ASP A 143 -6.24 5.50 -4.83
C ASP A 143 -6.44 4.01 -4.55
N PHE A 144 -6.31 3.64 -3.28
CA PHE A 144 -6.33 2.25 -2.85
C PHE A 144 -7.70 1.57 -3.04
N LEU A 145 -8.80 2.34 -2.93
CA LEU A 145 -10.14 1.81 -3.15
C LEU A 145 -10.37 1.51 -4.62
N ASN A 146 -9.95 2.43 -5.50
CA ASN A 146 -10.01 2.23 -6.95
C ASN A 146 -9.19 1.01 -7.36
N ASN A 147 -7.95 0.92 -6.90
CA ASN A 147 -7.06 -0.19 -7.23
C ASN A 147 -7.61 -1.54 -6.75
N ARG A 148 -8.12 -1.60 -5.52
CA ARG A 148 -8.76 -2.81 -4.98
C ARG A 148 -9.97 -3.25 -5.80
N ARG A 149 -10.86 -2.32 -6.17
CA ARG A 149 -12.03 -2.61 -7.00
C ARG A 149 -11.63 -3.10 -8.39
N THR A 150 -10.68 -2.43 -9.04
CA THR A 150 -10.16 -2.80 -10.37
C THR A 150 -9.59 -4.23 -10.35
N SER A 151 -8.73 -4.53 -9.38
CA SER A 151 -8.15 -5.86 -9.20
C SER A 151 -9.22 -6.95 -8.98
N GLN A 152 -10.27 -6.66 -8.21
CA GLN A 152 -11.37 -7.59 -7.98
C GLN A 152 -12.25 -7.80 -9.22
N LEU A 153 -12.61 -6.72 -9.93
CA LEU A 153 -13.44 -6.80 -11.14
C LEU A 153 -12.75 -7.58 -12.25
N LEU A 154 -11.47 -7.33 -12.44
CA LEU A 154 -10.65 -8.04 -13.44
C LEU A 154 -10.20 -9.44 -12.98
N LYS A 155 -10.45 -9.80 -11.70
CA LYS A 155 -9.92 -11.02 -11.05
C LYS A 155 -8.41 -11.16 -11.22
N LEU A 156 -7.71 -10.01 -11.19
CA LEU A 156 -6.29 -9.90 -11.44
C LEU A 156 -5.59 -9.44 -10.16
N LYS A 157 -4.99 -10.41 -9.46
CA LYS A 157 -4.28 -10.18 -8.21
C LYS A 157 -2.78 -10.23 -8.49
N THR A 158 -2.11 -9.09 -8.38
CA THR A 158 -0.67 -8.94 -8.57
C THR A 158 -0.02 -8.44 -7.30
N GLU A 159 1.31 -8.61 -7.17
CA GLU A 159 2.10 -8.07 -6.06
C GLU A 159 1.95 -6.55 -5.92
N ALA A 160 1.81 -5.84 -7.05
CA ALA A 160 1.55 -4.41 -7.07
C ALA A 160 0.13 -4.09 -6.54
N SER A 161 -0.90 -4.76 -7.08
CA SER A 161 -2.29 -4.50 -6.69
C SER A 161 -2.58 -4.82 -5.22
N GLU A 162 -1.88 -5.80 -4.63
CA GLU A 162 -1.99 -6.09 -3.20
C GLU A 162 -1.44 -4.96 -2.33
N ARG A 163 -0.34 -4.33 -2.75
CA ARG A 163 0.26 -3.19 -2.04
C ARG A 163 -0.56 -1.92 -2.22
N PHE A 164 -0.89 -1.56 -3.46
CA PHE A 164 -1.73 -0.40 -3.73
C PHE A 164 -3.11 -0.51 -3.06
N GLY A 165 -3.71 -1.70 -3.06
CA GLY A 165 -4.98 -1.95 -2.39
C GLY A 165 -4.97 -1.81 -0.87
N LYS A 166 -3.79 -1.67 -0.24
CA LYS A 166 -3.62 -1.47 1.21
C LYS A 166 -3.30 -0.02 1.61
N ARG A 167 -3.33 0.92 0.66
CA ARG A 167 -2.90 2.31 0.83
C ARG A 167 -1.39 2.42 1.02
N LEU A 168 -0.73 3.13 0.10
CA LEU A 168 0.70 3.41 0.15
C LEU A 168 0.97 4.88 0.45
N ASN A 169 2.15 5.14 0.99
CA ASN A 169 2.63 6.50 1.21
C ASN A 169 3.10 7.14 -0.10
N ALA A 170 2.52 8.28 -0.47
CA ALA A 170 2.90 9.01 -1.68
C ALA A 170 4.30 9.63 -1.61
N ASP A 171 4.83 9.93 -0.41
CA ASP A 171 6.17 10.51 -0.26
C ASP A 171 7.28 9.53 -0.63
N GLY A 172 7.04 8.21 -0.51
CA GLY A 172 8.00 7.16 -0.84
C GLY A 172 8.28 6.98 -2.34
N THR A 173 7.44 7.51 -3.23
CA THR A 173 7.53 7.25 -4.68
C THR A 173 8.88 7.65 -5.27
N MET A 174 9.35 8.88 -5.03
CA MET A 174 10.62 9.36 -5.57
C MET A 174 11.83 8.61 -5.01
N THR A 175 11.82 8.27 -3.73
CA THR A 175 12.88 7.46 -3.10
C THR A 175 13.00 6.09 -3.77
N ALA A 176 11.86 5.45 -4.05
CA ALA A 176 11.85 4.16 -4.75
C ALA A 176 12.30 4.29 -6.22
N ALA A 177 11.87 5.34 -6.93
CA ALA A 177 12.31 5.62 -8.29
C ALA A 177 13.83 5.82 -8.37
N LEU A 178 14.40 6.62 -7.47
CA LEU A 178 15.85 6.86 -7.40
C LEU A 178 16.62 5.58 -7.05
N ARG A 179 16.08 4.76 -6.13
CA ARG A 179 16.70 3.46 -5.79
C ARG A 179 16.69 2.51 -6.97
N ALA A 180 15.61 2.44 -7.72
CA ALA A 180 15.53 1.63 -8.93
C ALA A 180 16.51 2.14 -10.02
N ALA A 181 16.57 3.46 -10.22
CA ALA A 181 17.51 4.05 -11.18
C ALA A 181 18.99 3.78 -10.81
N GLU A 182 19.35 3.89 -9.53
CA GLU A 182 20.69 3.52 -9.02
C GLU A 182 21.04 2.07 -9.36
N LEU A 183 20.10 1.14 -9.11
CA LEU A 183 20.28 -0.27 -9.43
C LEU A 183 20.34 -0.51 -10.95
N CYS A 184 19.53 0.18 -11.75
CA CYS A 184 19.60 0.11 -13.20
C CYS A 184 20.98 0.54 -13.72
N VAL A 185 21.50 1.67 -13.25
CA VAL A 185 22.84 2.16 -13.64
C VAL A 185 23.94 1.17 -13.22
N SER A 186 23.86 0.63 -12.01
CA SER A 186 24.90 -0.25 -11.48
C SER A 186 24.87 -1.67 -12.06
N ILE A 187 23.69 -2.19 -12.42
CA ILE A 187 23.50 -3.59 -12.83
C ILE A 187 23.32 -3.73 -14.35
N ALA A 188 22.52 -2.84 -14.96
CA ALA A 188 22.22 -2.90 -16.38
C ALA A 188 23.11 -1.97 -17.22
N GLY A 189 23.97 -1.16 -16.59
CA GLY A 189 24.68 -0.07 -17.24
C GLY A 189 23.73 1.10 -17.52
N GLY A 190 24.17 2.03 -18.33
CA GLY A 190 23.33 3.19 -18.68
C GLY A 190 23.57 4.41 -17.81
N THR A 191 22.80 5.45 -18.08
CA THR A 191 22.92 6.76 -17.46
C THR A 191 21.55 7.28 -17.08
N LEU A 192 21.41 7.74 -15.84
CA LEU A 192 20.21 8.42 -15.39
C LEU A 192 20.16 9.83 -15.98
N GLU A 193 19.05 10.16 -16.66
CA GLU A 193 18.75 11.54 -17.07
C GLU A 193 18.43 12.39 -15.85
N LEU A 194 18.99 13.61 -15.82
CA LEU A 194 18.83 14.51 -14.68
C LEU A 194 17.41 15.13 -14.57
N GLN A 195 16.63 15.06 -15.65
CA GLN A 195 15.24 15.52 -15.63
C GLN A 195 14.33 14.42 -15.08
N ALA A 196 13.81 14.65 -13.88
CA ALA A 196 12.78 13.81 -13.28
C ALA A 196 11.41 14.48 -13.50
N ALA A 197 10.43 13.70 -13.92
CA ALA A 197 9.03 14.12 -13.81
C ALA A 197 8.53 13.72 -12.41
N ASP A 198 8.05 14.69 -11.65
CA ASP A 198 7.48 14.43 -10.32
C ASP A 198 6.26 15.36 -10.12
N LEU A 199 5.09 14.78 -10.27
CA LEU A 199 3.82 15.47 -10.12
C LEU A 199 3.18 15.07 -8.79
N TYR A 200 3.14 16.01 -7.83
CA TYR A 200 2.58 15.82 -6.51
C TYR A 200 1.54 16.92 -6.19
N PRO A 201 0.38 16.90 -6.89
CA PRO A 201 -0.60 17.98 -6.79
C PRO A 201 -1.31 18.06 -5.44
N GLY A 202 -1.38 16.96 -4.73
CA GLY A 202 -2.10 16.83 -3.46
C GLY A 202 -1.20 16.55 -2.26
N LYS A 203 0.00 17.15 -2.20
CA LYS A 203 0.86 16.97 -1.02
C LYS A 203 0.13 17.45 0.22
N LEU A 204 -0.17 16.51 1.12
CA LEU A 204 -0.77 16.81 2.41
C LEU A 204 0.25 17.51 3.31
N ALA A 205 -0.25 18.38 4.18
CA ALA A 205 0.57 18.91 5.27
C ALA A 205 0.93 17.77 6.24
N ASP A 206 2.02 17.97 6.99
CA ASP A 206 2.39 17.04 8.04
C ASP A 206 1.26 16.91 9.06
N GLU A 207 0.83 15.69 9.34
CA GLU A 207 -0.19 15.42 10.34
C GLU A 207 0.45 15.46 11.74
N SER A 208 -0.21 16.16 12.67
CA SER A 208 0.21 16.19 14.07
C SER A 208 -0.92 15.74 14.98
N VAL A 209 -0.56 15.00 16.01
CA VAL A 209 -1.48 14.50 17.03
C VAL A 209 -1.06 15.04 18.38
N GLU A 210 -1.98 15.63 19.13
CA GLU A 210 -1.74 16.06 20.50
C GLU A 210 -1.89 14.89 21.46
N LEU A 211 -0.88 14.65 22.30
CA LEU A 211 -0.87 13.62 23.33
C LEU A 211 -0.80 14.26 24.71
N ASP A 212 -1.85 14.09 25.50
CA ASP A 212 -1.89 14.43 26.91
C ASP A 212 -1.33 13.27 27.74
N LEU A 213 -0.34 13.55 28.59
CA LEU A 213 0.30 12.54 29.44
C LEU A 213 -0.65 12.00 30.53
N GLU A 214 -1.64 12.77 30.97
CA GLU A 214 -2.67 12.27 31.89
C GLU A 214 -3.60 11.26 31.17
N TYR A 215 -3.92 11.54 29.90
CA TYR A 215 -4.64 10.58 29.06
C TYR A 215 -3.85 9.28 28.88
N LEU A 216 -2.55 9.38 28.59
CA LEU A 216 -1.64 8.24 28.48
C LEU A 216 -1.65 7.40 29.76
N GLU A 217 -1.46 8.01 30.92
CA GLU A 217 -1.47 7.34 32.22
C GLU A 217 -2.81 6.67 32.51
N ARG A 218 -3.90 7.34 32.21
CA ARG A 218 -5.26 6.80 32.40
C ARG A 218 -5.54 5.59 31.54
N VAL A 219 -5.07 5.58 30.28
CA VAL A 219 -5.29 4.45 29.35
C VAL A 219 -4.40 3.27 29.70
N LEU A 220 -3.12 3.53 30.01
CA LEU A 220 -2.17 2.46 30.33
C LEU A 220 -2.34 1.92 31.77
N GLY A 221 -2.94 2.70 32.67
CA GLY A 221 -3.03 2.36 34.09
C GLY A 221 -1.69 2.47 34.84
N ILE A 222 -0.66 3.01 34.22
CA ILE A 222 0.66 3.26 34.78
C ILE A 222 1.20 4.61 34.30
N LYS A 223 2.04 5.23 35.11
CA LYS A 223 2.76 6.42 34.73
C LYS A 223 4.03 6.05 33.96
N VAL A 224 4.17 6.57 32.76
CA VAL A 224 5.42 6.51 31.99
C VAL A 224 6.06 7.92 32.03
N GLU A 225 7.34 7.98 32.38
CA GLU A 225 8.04 9.27 32.50
C GLU A 225 8.15 9.94 31.12
N LYS A 226 7.93 11.27 31.08
CA LYS A 226 7.91 12.06 29.85
C LYS A 226 9.14 11.86 28.96
N ASN A 227 10.33 11.76 29.57
CA ASN A 227 11.55 11.52 28.81
C ASN A 227 11.57 10.16 28.12
N GLU A 228 10.95 9.15 28.73
CA GLU A 228 10.82 7.82 28.14
C GLU A 228 9.78 7.82 27.02
N VAL A 229 8.68 8.58 27.17
CA VAL A 229 7.69 8.79 26.10
C VAL A 229 8.35 9.43 24.89
N ASN A 230 9.08 10.54 25.08
CA ASN A 230 9.80 11.23 24.01
C ASN A 230 10.80 10.28 23.33
N ARG A 231 11.62 9.56 24.10
CA ARG A 231 12.60 8.61 23.58
C ARG A 231 11.95 7.52 22.71
N ILE A 232 10.81 7.00 23.14
CA ILE A 232 10.08 5.96 22.39
C ILE A 232 9.56 6.51 21.07
N LEU A 233 8.90 7.66 21.10
CA LEU A 233 8.32 8.28 19.93
C LEU A 233 9.40 8.70 18.92
N GLU A 234 10.50 9.33 19.39
CA GLU A 234 11.63 9.71 18.55
C GLU A 234 12.33 8.49 17.92
N ALA A 235 12.45 7.38 18.66
CA ALA A 235 13.00 6.13 18.13
C ALA A 235 12.11 5.48 17.05
N LEU A 236 10.83 5.83 17.02
CA LEU A 236 9.86 5.44 15.98
C LEU A 236 9.73 6.51 14.88
N GLU A 237 10.67 7.46 14.82
CA GLU A 237 10.74 8.54 13.82
C GLU A 237 9.65 9.61 13.93
N PHE A 238 8.90 9.67 15.04
CA PHE A 238 8.01 10.78 15.31
C PHE A 238 8.82 12.02 15.74
N THR A 239 8.37 13.20 15.34
CA THR A 239 8.93 14.46 15.83
C THR A 239 8.09 14.95 16.98
N VAL A 240 8.71 15.10 18.17
CA VAL A 240 8.00 15.46 19.40
C VAL A 240 8.30 16.90 19.80
N GLN A 241 7.27 17.72 19.97
CA GLN A 241 7.37 19.07 20.50
C GLN A 241 6.63 19.15 21.84
N ASN A 242 7.33 19.63 22.87
CA ASN A 242 6.74 19.81 24.18
C ASN A 242 5.98 21.15 24.23
N LYS A 243 4.65 21.15 24.13
CA LYS A 243 3.81 22.35 24.26
C LYS A 243 3.73 22.84 25.72
N THR A 244 3.51 21.89 26.62
CA THR A 244 3.50 22.13 28.08
C THR A 244 4.17 20.96 28.80
N ASP A 245 4.17 20.98 30.14
CA ASP A 245 4.68 19.85 30.93
C ASP A 245 3.84 18.57 30.72
N GLN A 246 2.55 18.72 30.39
CA GLN A 246 1.62 17.60 30.23
C GLN A 246 1.22 17.33 28.77
N LEU A 247 1.37 18.28 27.86
CA LEU A 247 0.90 18.18 26.48
C LEU A 247 2.07 18.11 25.51
N LEU A 248 2.08 17.06 24.71
CA LEU A 248 3.01 16.86 23.59
C LEU A 248 2.28 17.09 22.27
N GLU A 249 2.90 17.75 21.31
CA GLU A 249 2.52 17.73 19.91
C GLU A 249 3.46 16.78 19.18
N VAL A 250 2.88 15.77 18.57
CA VAL A 250 3.62 14.68 17.91
C VAL A 250 3.35 14.73 16.43
N THR A 251 4.34 15.12 15.64
CA THR A 251 4.26 15.08 14.18
C THR A 251 4.48 13.65 13.70
N VAL A 252 3.55 13.17 12.90
CA VAL A 252 3.51 11.79 12.40
C VAL A 252 4.39 11.66 11.16
N PRO A 253 5.32 10.70 11.10
CA PRO A 253 6.11 10.48 9.90
C PRO A 253 5.23 9.96 8.76
N HIS A 254 5.47 10.42 7.55
CA HIS A 254 4.63 10.18 6.38
C HIS A 254 4.35 8.70 6.06
N HIS A 255 5.23 7.79 6.47
CA HIS A 255 5.02 6.36 6.28
C HIS A 255 4.02 5.72 7.25
N ARG A 256 3.67 6.40 8.34
CA ARG A 256 2.71 5.94 9.36
C ARG A 256 1.30 6.45 9.04
N LEU A 257 0.65 5.78 8.09
CA LEU A 257 -0.71 6.10 7.63
C LEU A 257 -1.81 5.63 8.60
N ASP A 258 -1.42 4.96 9.66
CA ASP A 258 -2.26 4.35 10.68
C ASP A 258 -2.46 5.23 11.92
N ILE A 259 -1.62 6.25 12.10
CA ILE A 259 -1.65 7.14 13.26
C ILE A 259 -2.48 8.39 12.95
N ALA A 260 -3.60 8.55 13.63
CA ALA A 260 -4.51 9.68 13.43
C ALA A 260 -5.06 10.28 14.74
N ILE A 261 -5.07 9.50 15.82
CA ILE A 261 -5.64 9.91 17.12
C ILE A 261 -4.68 9.62 18.27
N PRO A 262 -4.85 10.25 19.44
CA PRO A 262 -3.98 10.03 20.60
C PRO A 262 -3.88 8.56 21.04
N ALA A 263 -4.95 7.79 20.86
CA ALA A 263 -4.95 6.37 21.22
C ALA A 263 -3.93 5.56 20.42
N ASP A 264 -3.68 5.91 19.15
CA ASP A 264 -2.70 5.24 18.30
C ASP A 264 -1.28 5.48 18.85
N LEU A 265 -0.99 6.70 19.33
CA LEU A 265 0.29 7.02 19.99
C LEU A 265 0.44 6.27 21.31
N VAL A 266 -0.64 6.10 22.08
CA VAL A 266 -0.65 5.29 23.31
C VAL A 266 -0.30 3.85 23.00
N GLU A 267 -0.85 3.28 21.92
CA GLU A 267 -0.54 1.91 21.47
C GLU A 267 0.97 1.77 21.18
N GLU A 268 1.54 2.69 20.40
CA GLU A 268 2.96 2.66 20.05
C GLU A 268 3.86 2.75 21.29
N ILE A 269 3.53 3.65 22.21
CA ILE A 269 4.26 3.80 23.47
C ILE A 269 4.16 2.51 24.29
N ALA A 270 2.96 1.97 24.44
CA ALA A 270 2.71 0.74 25.19
C ALA A 270 3.47 -0.46 24.62
N ARG A 271 3.46 -0.60 23.30
CA ARG A 271 4.13 -1.68 22.57
C ARG A 271 5.65 -1.66 22.80
N VAL A 272 6.27 -0.49 22.70
CA VAL A 272 7.73 -0.34 22.85
C VAL A 272 8.14 -0.34 24.33
N TYR A 273 7.34 0.29 25.21
CA TYR A 273 7.56 0.23 26.65
C TYR A 273 7.51 -1.21 27.20
N GLY A 274 6.60 -2.01 26.67
CA GLY A 274 6.41 -3.42 26.95
C GLY A 274 5.20 -3.72 27.83
N TYR A 275 4.24 -4.44 27.28
CA TYR A 275 3.01 -4.87 28.00
C TYR A 275 3.27 -5.67 29.26
N ASN A 276 4.39 -6.39 29.35
CA ASN A 276 4.80 -7.15 30.53
C ASN A 276 5.16 -6.27 31.74
N ARG A 277 5.36 -4.96 31.55
CA ARG A 277 5.58 -4.00 32.62
C ARG A 277 4.28 -3.43 33.21
N MET A 278 3.15 -3.73 32.56
CA MET A 278 1.84 -3.27 33.03
C MET A 278 1.28 -4.28 34.04
N PRO A 279 0.93 -3.82 35.26
CA PRO A 279 0.39 -4.72 36.28
C PRO A 279 -1.05 -5.15 35.94
N SER A 280 -1.37 -6.39 36.20
CA SER A 280 -2.77 -6.84 36.16
C SER A 280 -3.53 -6.26 37.34
N THR A 281 -4.63 -5.59 37.09
CA THR A 281 -5.52 -5.03 38.12
C THR A 281 -6.90 -5.70 38.06
N LEU A 282 -7.48 -5.93 39.25
CA LEU A 282 -8.85 -6.41 39.34
C LEU A 282 -9.83 -5.25 39.14
N ILE A 283 -10.98 -5.55 38.56
CA ILE A 283 -12.10 -4.63 38.47
C ILE A 283 -12.52 -4.27 39.92
N ARG A 284 -12.56 -2.97 40.24
CA ARG A 284 -12.92 -2.46 41.57
C ARG A 284 -14.26 -1.71 41.59
N ASP A 285 -14.89 -1.60 40.44
CA ASP A 285 -16.16 -0.91 40.32
C ASP A 285 -17.32 -1.82 40.70
N ALA A 286 -18.42 -1.19 41.16
CA ALA A 286 -19.66 -1.92 41.41
C ALA A 286 -20.17 -2.53 40.10
N LEU A 287 -20.56 -3.79 40.13
CA LEU A 287 -21.21 -4.39 38.98
C LEU A 287 -22.46 -3.59 38.65
N PRO A 288 -22.69 -3.23 37.38
CA PRO A 288 -23.92 -2.57 36.97
C PRO A 288 -25.10 -3.45 37.37
N PRO A 289 -26.25 -2.84 37.82
CA PRO A 289 -27.39 -3.62 38.18
C PRO A 289 -27.85 -4.48 37.01
N GLN A 290 -27.95 -5.78 37.24
CA GLN A 290 -28.44 -6.69 36.23
C GLN A 290 -29.90 -6.36 35.91
N ARG A 291 -30.16 -6.01 34.65
CA ARG A 291 -31.52 -5.86 34.13
C ARG A 291 -31.88 -7.13 33.37
N GLU A 292 -33.09 -7.63 33.61
CA GLU A 292 -33.61 -8.74 32.82
C GLU A 292 -33.68 -8.34 31.34
N ASN A 293 -33.06 -9.17 30.50
CA ASN A 293 -33.19 -9.03 29.06
C ASN A 293 -34.13 -10.12 28.54
N PHE A 294 -35.41 -9.80 28.47
CA PHE A 294 -36.42 -10.73 28.01
C PHE A 294 -36.18 -11.32 26.64
N GLN A 295 -35.52 -10.55 25.75
CA GLN A 295 -35.18 -11.04 24.42
C GLN A 295 -34.11 -12.14 24.49
N LEU A 296 -33.07 -11.94 25.29
CA LEU A 296 -32.03 -12.93 25.49
C LEU A 296 -32.58 -14.18 26.19
N GLN A 297 -33.38 -13.99 27.24
CA GLN A 297 -34.05 -15.10 27.94
C GLN A 297 -34.96 -15.90 27.02
N GLY A 298 -35.71 -15.21 26.13
CA GLY A 298 -36.54 -15.86 25.12
C GLY A 298 -35.75 -16.68 24.12
N VAL A 299 -34.61 -16.16 23.66
CA VAL A 299 -33.70 -16.91 22.76
C VAL A 299 -33.13 -18.16 23.44
N GLU A 300 -32.69 -18.06 24.71
CA GLU A 300 -32.18 -19.20 25.45
C GLU A 300 -33.27 -20.24 25.71
N ALA A 301 -34.50 -19.82 26.11
CA ALA A 301 -35.63 -20.74 26.30
C ALA A 301 -35.99 -21.48 25.00
N ILE A 302 -35.96 -20.81 23.85
CA ILE A 302 -36.20 -21.45 22.55
C ILE A 302 -35.11 -22.44 22.23
N ARG A 303 -33.84 -22.12 22.49
CA ARG A 303 -32.74 -23.06 22.33
C ARG A 303 -32.90 -24.31 23.17
N ASP A 304 -33.26 -24.15 24.44
CA ASP A 304 -33.47 -25.27 25.36
C ASP A 304 -34.59 -26.20 24.87
N ILE A 305 -35.72 -25.62 24.39
CA ILE A 305 -36.82 -26.39 23.82
C ILE A 305 -36.38 -27.15 22.56
N LEU A 306 -35.63 -26.51 21.68
CA LEU A 306 -35.12 -27.16 20.46
C LEU A 306 -34.16 -28.28 20.77
N VAL A 307 -33.24 -28.08 21.74
CA VAL A 307 -32.31 -29.12 22.20
C VAL A 307 -33.09 -30.31 22.81
N ALA A 308 -34.07 -30.03 23.65
CA ALA A 308 -34.92 -31.09 24.24
C ALA A 308 -35.73 -31.84 23.15
N SER A 309 -36.00 -31.19 22.02
CA SER A 309 -36.67 -31.81 20.84
C SER A 309 -35.71 -32.57 19.93
N GLY A 310 -34.41 -32.68 20.28
CA GLY A 310 -33.41 -33.45 19.53
C GLY A 310 -32.67 -32.67 18.42
N THR A 311 -32.84 -31.34 18.34
CA THR A 311 -32.05 -30.52 17.42
C THR A 311 -30.61 -30.37 17.90
N VAL A 312 -29.65 -30.43 16.97
CA VAL A 312 -28.19 -30.28 17.26
C VAL A 312 -27.68 -28.98 16.64
N SER A 313 -26.96 -28.20 17.44
CA SER A 313 -26.35 -26.96 16.98
C SER A 313 -25.11 -27.22 16.11
N TYR A 314 -24.86 -26.38 15.12
CA TYR A 314 -23.67 -26.40 14.29
C TYR A 314 -22.35 -26.32 15.09
N THR A 315 -22.38 -25.77 16.28
CA THR A 315 -21.21 -25.67 17.15
C THR A 315 -20.69 -27.02 17.65
N HIS A 316 -21.46 -28.10 17.50
CA HIS A 316 -21.06 -29.46 17.86
C HIS A 316 -20.38 -30.21 16.71
N LEU A 317 -20.49 -29.73 15.47
CA LEU A 317 -19.87 -30.34 14.30
C LEU A 317 -18.52 -29.69 14.03
N ARG A 318 -17.48 -30.51 13.98
CA ARG A 318 -16.15 -30.10 13.51
C ARG A 318 -16.12 -30.08 11.99
N ALA A 319 -15.25 -29.23 11.39
CA ALA A 319 -15.18 -29.05 9.95
C ALA A 319 -14.94 -30.35 9.15
N HIS A 320 -14.29 -31.34 9.75
CA HIS A 320 -14.06 -32.65 9.12
C HIS A 320 -15.24 -33.63 9.27
N GLU A 321 -16.20 -33.37 10.17
CA GLU A 321 -17.43 -34.16 10.32
C GLU A 321 -18.45 -33.75 9.24
N THR A 322 -18.39 -32.51 8.75
CA THR A 322 -19.26 -32.03 7.66
C THR A 322 -18.77 -32.42 6.25
N ALA A 323 -17.53 -32.92 6.12
CA ALA A 323 -16.97 -33.35 4.83
C ALA A 323 -17.25 -34.81 4.49
N GLN A 324 -17.99 -35.54 5.32
CA GLN A 324 -18.28 -36.97 5.14
C GLN A 324 -19.73 -37.25 4.64
N TYR A 325 -20.50 -36.21 4.27
CA TYR A 325 -21.85 -36.36 3.73
C TYR A 325 -22.04 -35.61 2.42
#